data_09eefce79688136fd95c9e4c7569aeec
#
_entry.id   09eefce79688136fd95c9e4c7569aeec
#
_cell.length_a   1.000
_cell.length_b   1.000
_cell.length_c   1.000
_cell.angle_alpha   90.00
_cell.angle_beta   90.00
_cell.angle_gamma   90.00
#
_symmetry.space_group_name_H-M   'P 1'
#
loop_
_entity.id
_entity.type
_entity.pdbx_description
1 polymer ?
#
loop_
_entity_poly.entity_id
_entity_poly.type
_entity_poly.pdbx_seq_one_letter_code
_entity_poly.pdbx_strand_id
1 'polypeptide(L)'
;LRTPTPTPSALWTGWLPRRLWGLIKPFLFFYAVALFFLFAGEGFNHIPQALERLKSNLLIWKFGIPGPETAAWYLLELILLYVFFYFSFRYVRRWGRAVLVLILLTLLLMLAAWQASFGYYWLRYPLCFSVGVTYAIYERSIYKQIKSYRILCLPAVLLLMGVYIWSVLTFPNQSIVLIFISHLAYFALPVMLTALSKAWGMTDLFMRRAYGPVGSALMWLGGISLETYLLHMSFVNFFRSPVVYIQSPLLYLVVVYTATIFGAYLIARYLRVLVRA
;
A
#
# COMPACT_ATOMS: atom_id res chain seq x y z
N LEU A 1 -13.71 -29.72 8.20
CA LEU A 1 -13.07 -28.42 8.37
C LEU A 1 -12.31 -28.45 9.69
N ARG A 2 -11.00 -28.77 9.67
CA ARG A 2 -10.15 -28.56 10.85
C ARG A 2 -10.05 -27.04 11.04
N THR A 3 -10.70 -26.52 12.07
CA THR A 3 -10.43 -25.17 12.55
C THR A 3 -8.93 -25.12 12.87
N PRO A 4 -8.19 -24.16 12.28
CA PRO A 4 -6.78 -23.99 12.65
C PRO A 4 -6.71 -23.81 14.16
N THR A 5 -5.89 -24.61 14.82
CA THR A 5 -5.62 -24.46 16.25
C THR A 5 -5.09 -23.03 16.48
N PRO A 6 -5.58 -22.33 17.52
CA PRO A 6 -5.08 -21.00 17.83
C PRO A 6 -3.55 -21.09 18.00
N THR A 7 -2.86 -20.19 17.30
CA THR A 7 -1.40 -20.09 17.37
C THR A 7 -0.95 -19.95 18.81
N PRO A 8 0.06 -20.71 19.27
CA PRO A 8 0.55 -20.63 20.63
C PRO A 8 0.90 -19.18 21.00
N SER A 9 0.63 -18.79 22.23
CA SER A 9 0.93 -17.44 22.74
C SER A 9 2.39 -17.02 22.49
N ALA A 10 3.30 -17.99 22.44
CA ALA A 10 4.71 -17.80 22.12
C ALA A 10 4.95 -17.16 20.73
N LEU A 11 4.12 -17.41 19.72
CA LEU A 11 4.27 -16.80 18.39
C LEU A 11 3.99 -15.30 18.39
N TRP A 12 3.21 -14.81 19.34
CA TRP A 12 2.86 -13.40 19.47
C TRP A 12 3.91 -12.59 20.25
N THR A 13 4.77 -13.28 21.02
CA THR A 13 5.81 -12.63 21.83
C THR A 13 6.83 -11.95 20.90
N GLY A 14 6.96 -10.64 21.02
CA GLY A 14 7.85 -9.84 20.17
C GLY A 14 7.44 -9.72 18.69
N TRP A 15 6.28 -10.28 18.27
CA TRP A 15 5.82 -10.18 16.88
C TRP A 15 5.51 -8.72 16.51
N LEU A 16 4.69 -8.04 17.31
CA LEU A 16 4.29 -6.66 17.03
C LEU A 16 5.48 -5.70 16.97
N PRO A 17 6.37 -5.64 17.98
CA PRO A 17 7.55 -4.76 17.91
C PRO A 17 8.42 -5.00 16.66
N ARG A 18 8.67 -6.26 16.32
CA ARG A 18 9.46 -6.60 15.13
C ARG A 18 8.79 -6.14 13.83
N ARG A 19 7.46 -6.27 13.72
CA ARG A 19 6.71 -5.82 12.55
C ARG A 19 6.66 -4.30 12.45
N LEU A 20 6.39 -3.63 13.57
CA LEU A 20 6.38 -2.17 13.62
C LEU A 20 7.76 -1.59 13.30
N TRP A 21 8.83 -2.17 13.86
CA TRP A 21 10.19 -1.73 13.60
C TRP A 21 10.57 -1.92 12.12
N GLY A 22 10.11 -3.01 11.50
CA GLY A 22 10.27 -3.25 10.07
C GLY A 22 9.58 -2.22 9.17
N LEU A 23 8.59 -1.46 9.67
CA LEU A 23 7.94 -0.36 8.96
C LEU A 23 8.53 1.01 9.34
N ILE A 24 8.87 1.21 10.62
CA ILE A 24 9.37 2.48 11.14
C ILE A 24 10.78 2.78 10.56
N LYS A 25 11.67 1.79 10.47
CA LYS A 25 13.01 1.97 9.89
C LYS A 25 12.93 2.53 8.45
N PRO A 26 12.24 1.88 7.48
CA PRO A 26 12.08 2.45 6.15
C PRO A 26 11.42 3.83 6.16
N PHE A 27 10.38 4.03 6.97
CA PHE A 27 9.72 5.33 7.11
C PHE A 27 10.71 6.43 7.45
N LEU A 28 11.49 6.26 8.53
CA LEU A 28 12.47 7.26 8.96
C LEU A 28 13.56 7.52 7.91
N PHE A 29 14.03 6.45 7.26
CA PHE A 29 15.02 6.56 6.21
C PHE A 29 14.50 7.38 5.01
N PHE A 30 13.32 7.00 4.47
CA PHE A 30 12.75 7.70 3.31
C PHE A 30 12.29 9.11 3.65
N TYR A 31 11.90 9.35 4.90
CA TYR A 31 11.63 10.70 5.39
C TYR A 31 12.90 11.58 5.35
N ALA A 32 14.04 11.05 5.78
CA ALA A 32 15.31 11.74 5.66
C ALA A 32 15.74 11.99 4.20
N VAL A 33 15.49 11.01 3.31
CA VAL A 33 15.73 11.15 1.86
C VAL A 33 14.83 12.24 1.28
N ALA A 34 13.55 12.28 1.64
CA ALA A 34 12.63 13.32 1.18
C ALA A 34 13.03 14.71 1.68
N LEU A 35 13.50 14.83 2.91
CA LEU A 35 14.09 16.07 3.42
C LEU A 35 15.31 16.51 2.58
N PHE A 36 16.22 15.59 2.29
CA PHE A 36 17.38 15.89 1.44
C PHE A 36 16.94 16.43 0.08
N PHE A 37 15.98 15.76 -0.60
CA PHE A 37 15.48 16.21 -1.91
C PHE A 37 14.72 17.54 -1.83
N LEU A 38 14.05 17.82 -0.73
CA LEU A 38 13.40 19.10 -0.51
C LEU A 38 14.44 20.25 -0.48
N PHE A 39 15.51 20.08 0.32
CA PHE A 39 16.57 21.10 0.40
C PHE A 39 17.38 21.21 -0.90
N ALA A 40 17.68 20.07 -1.54
CA ALA A 40 18.38 20.06 -2.82
C ALA A 40 17.55 20.72 -3.95
N GLY A 41 16.23 20.52 -3.93
CA GLY A 41 15.31 21.07 -4.92
C GLY A 41 15.09 22.58 -4.81
N GLU A 42 15.20 23.15 -3.62
CA GLU A 42 15.21 24.61 -3.42
C GLU A 42 16.58 25.23 -3.67
N GLY A 43 17.64 24.40 -3.64
CA GLY A 43 19.04 24.84 -3.67
C GLY A 43 19.56 25.14 -2.27
N PHE A 44 20.72 24.60 -1.95
CA PHE A 44 21.33 24.75 -0.61
C PHE A 44 21.67 26.20 -0.23
N ASN A 45 21.66 27.11 -1.20
CA ASN A 45 21.84 28.54 -0.95
C ASN A 45 20.54 29.28 -0.58
N HIS A 46 19.40 28.60 -0.68
CA HIS A 46 18.06 29.14 -0.42
C HIS A 46 17.39 28.48 0.80
N ILE A 47 18.17 28.32 1.90
CA ILE A 47 17.70 27.67 3.14
C ILE A 47 16.40 28.26 3.70
N PRO A 48 16.16 29.59 3.72
CA PRO A 48 14.92 30.14 4.23
C PRO A 48 13.69 29.65 3.44
N GLN A 49 13.78 29.57 2.11
CA GLN A 49 12.70 29.07 1.25
C GLN A 49 12.44 27.57 1.49
N ALA A 50 13.51 26.77 1.64
CA ALA A 50 13.40 25.36 1.98
C ALA A 50 12.74 25.14 3.35
N LEU A 51 13.04 25.99 4.35
CA LEU A 51 12.41 25.93 5.67
C LEU A 51 10.93 26.31 5.63
N GLU A 52 10.54 27.34 4.88
CA GLU A 52 9.11 27.69 4.71
C GLU A 52 8.35 26.57 4.00
N ARG A 53 8.95 25.94 3.01
CA ARG A 53 8.36 24.77 2.33
C ARG A 53 8.27 23.55 3.27
N LEU A 54 9.28 23.32 4.09
CA LEU A 54 9.23 22.28 5.11
C LEU A 54 8.11 22.55 6.12
N LYS A 55 7.97 23.79 6.59
CA LYS A 55 6.90 24.20 7.51
C LYS A 55 5.53 23.98 6.89
N SER A 56 5.33 24.36 5.63
CA SER A 56 4.10 24.08 4.89
C SER A 56 3.83 22.59 4.77
N ASN A 57 4.85 21.78 4.49
CA ASN A 57 4.74 20.32 4.43
C ASN A 57 4.42 19.70 5.80
N LEU A 58 4.93 20.24 6.89
CA LEU A 58 4.59 19.78 8.25
C LEU A 58 3.13 20.10 8.61
N LEU A 59 2.57 21.20 8.09
CA LEU A 59 1.17 21.53 8.31
C LEU A 59 0.19 20.51 7.70
N ILE A 60 0.57 19.80 6.64
CA ILE A 60 -0.29 18.77 6.05
C ILE A 60 -0.40 17.49 6.90
N TRP A 61 0.44 17.32 7.94
CA TRP A 61 0.28 16.23 8.91
C TRP A 61 -1.09 16.24 9.59
N LYS A 62 -1.69 17.41 9.80
CA LYS A 62 -3.05 17.53 10.32
C LYS A 62 -4.12 16.84 9.45
N PHE A 63 -3.80 16.55 8.19
CA PHE A 63 -4.66 15.81 7.26
C PHE A 63 -4.24 14.34 7.12
N GLY A 64 -3.39 13.85 8.01
CA GLY A 64 -2.89 12.47 7.98
C GLY A 64 -1.87 12.18 6.88
N ILE A 65 -1.26 13.23 6.31
CA ILE A 65 -0.25 13.11 5.25
C ILE A 65 1.10 13.51 5.84
N PRO A 66 2.08 12.59 5.95
CA PRO A 66 3.39 12.91 6.50
C PRO A 66 4.24 13.66 5.46
N GLY A 67 4.17 15.00 5.46
CA GLY A 67 5.10 15.79 4.67
C GLY A 67 6.48 15.86 5.33
N PRO A 68 7.59 15.91 4.58
CA PRO A 68 7.68 16.04 3.12
C PRO A 68 7.50 14.73 2.33
N GLU A 69 7.48 13.56 2.99
CA GLU A 69 7.27 12.27 2.32
C GLU A 69 5.79 11.91 2.29
N THR A 70 5.09 12.49 1.32
CA THR A 70 3.64 12.34 1.22
C THR A 70 3.19 10.91 0.93
N ALA A 71 4.01 10.08 0.28
CA ALA A 71 3.69 8.68 0.02
C ALA A 71 3.73 7.82 1.29
N ALA A 72 4.38 8.27 2.36
CA ALA A 72 4.53 7.50 3.60
C ALA A 72 3.23 7.42 4.43
N TRP A 73 2.14 8.10 4.07
CA TRP A 73 0.82 7.95 4.72
C TRP A 73 0.41 6.48 4.84
N TYR A 74 0.68 5.67 3.82
CA TYR A 74 0.38 4.25 3.79
C TYR A 74 1.13 3.46 4.88
N LEU A 75 2.37 3.81 5.19
CA LEU A 75 3.13 3.16 6.26
C LEU A 75 2.53 3.46 7.63
N LEU A 76 2.07 4.71 7.86
CA LEU A 76 1.40 5.09 9.10
C LEU A 76 0.08 4.32 9.26
N GLU A 77 -0.70 4.24 8.20
CA GLU A 77 -1.93 3.44 8.16
C GLU A 77 -1.64 1.96 8.46
N LEU A 78 -0.63 1.39 7.80
CA LEU A 78 -0.25 -0.01 7.97
C LEU A 78 0.25 -0.31 9.39
N ILE A 79 0.93 0.62 10.06
CA ILE A 79 1.31 0.52 11.48
C ILE A 79 0.07 0.33 12.35
N LEU A 80 -0.97 1.16 12.16
CA LEU A 80 -2.23 1.07 12.92
C LEU A 80 -2.95 -0.25 12.62
N LEU A 81 -3.01 -0.66 11.35
CA LEU A 81 -3.63 -1.91 10.94
C LEU A 81 -2.92 -3.14 11.52
N TYR A 82 -1.59 -3.13 11.65
CA TYR A 82 -0.84 -4.19 12.33
C TYR A 82 -1.12 -4.22 13.84
N VAL A 83 -1.29 -3.08 14.46
CA VAL A 83 -1.73 -3.00 15.87
C VAL A 83 -3.11 -3.62 16.02
N PHE A 84 -4.08 -3.24 15.18
CA PHE A 84 -5.44 -3.80 15.20
C PHE A 84 -5.44 -5.31 14.93
N PHE A 85 -4.67 -5.76 13.95
CA PHE A 85 -4.50 -7.18 13.66
C PHE A 85 -3.96 -7.93 14.88
N TYR A 86 -2.90 -7.41 15.51
CA TYR A 86 -2.32 -8.02 16.69
C TYR A 86 -3.36 -8.16 17.81
N PHE A 87 -4.07 -7.10 18.16
CA PHE A 87 -5.07 -7.15 19.22
C PHE A 87 -6.23 -8.08 18.88
N SER A 88 -6.73 -8.03 17.65
CA SER A 88 -7.83 -8.88 17.20
C SER A 88 -7.49 -10.36 17.29
N PHE A 89 -6.32 -10.77 16.84
CA PHE A 89 -5.94 -12.19 16.75
C PHE A 89 -5.24 -12.74 17.99
N ARG A 90 -4.68 -11.88 18.84
CA ARG A 90 -4.08 -12.31 20.10
C ARG A 90 -5.13 -12.57 21.17
N TYR A 91 -6.14 -11.73 21.26
CA TYR A 91 -7.11 -11.78 22.36
C TYR A 91 -8.42 -12.47 21.99
N VAL A 92 -8.76 -12.54 20.72
CA VAL A 92 -9.99 -13.19 20.27
C VAL A 92 -9.69 -14.60 19.74
N ARG A 93 -10.10 -15.64 20.51
CA ARG A 93 -9.77 -17.02 20.22
C ARG A 93 -10.40 -17.59 18.95
N ARG A 94 -11.57 -17.10 18.52
CA ARG A 94 -12.30 -17.57 17.33
C ARG A 94 -11.97 -16.70 16.13
N TRP A 95 -11.41 -17.30 15.08
CA TRP A 95 -10.99 -16.62 13.85
C TRP A 95 -12.06 -15.70 13.25
N GLY A 96 -13.30 -16.17 13.12
CA GLY A 96 -14.40 -15.35 12.58
C GLY A 96 -14.70 -14.12 13.44
N ARG A 97 -14.64 -14.25 14.78
CA ARG A 97 -14.80 -13.11 15.69
C ARG A 97 -13.59 -12.17 15.63
N ALA A 98 -12.36 -12.70 15.49
CA ALA A 98 -11.15 -11.90 15.35
C ALA A 98 -11.21 -11.05 14.06
N VAL A 99 -11.65 -11.64 12.95
CA VAL A 99 -11.89 -10.92 11.69
C VAL A 99 -12.93 -9.82 11.88
N LEU A 100 -14.05 -10.12 12.55
CA LEU A 100 -15.09 -9.12 12.81
C LEU A 100 -14.54 -7.94 13.64
N VAL A 101 -13.78 -8.23 14.71
CA VAL A 101 -13.14 -7.19 15.52
C VAL A 101 -12.16 -6.37 14.68
N LEU A 102 -11.34 -7.00 13.83
CA LEU A 102 -10.44 -6.29 12.93
C LEU A 102 -11.19 -5.36 11.98
N ILE A 103 -12.29 -5.83 11.36
CA ILE A 103 -13.12 -5.01 10.48
C ILE A 103 -13.73 -3.83 11.26
N LEU A 104 -14.27 -4.06 12.46
CA LEU A 104 -14.84 -2.99 13.27
C LEU A 104 -13.81 -1.94 13.68
N LEU A 105 -12.60 -2.35 14.10
CA LEU A 105 -11.51 -1.43 14.40
C LEU A 105 -11.06 -0.63 13.17
N THR A 106 -11.05 -1.27 12.00
CA THR A 106 -10.73 -0.59 10.74
C THR A 106 -11.81 0.44 10.37
N LEU A 107 -13.09 0.11 10.54
CA LEU A 107 -14.19 1.06 10.33
C LEU A 107 -14.14 2.23 11.33
N LEU A 108 -13.80 1.97 12.58
CA LEU A 108 -13.60 3.03 13.58
C LEU A 108 -12.43 3.94 13.20
N LEU A 109 -11.32 3.39 12.68
CA LEU A 109 -10.21 4.18 12.15
C LEU A 109 -10.67 5.09 11.01
N MET A 110 -11.44 4.54 10.05
CA MET A 110 -11.98 5.33 8.94
C MET A 110 -12.91 6.44 9.43
N LEU A 111 -13.79 6.14 10.39
CA LEU A 111 -14.66 7.14 11.01
C LEU A 111 -13.87 8.25 11.73
N ALA A 112 -12.85 7.88 12.50
CA ALA A 112 -11.97 8.83 13.18
C ALA A 112 -11.20 9.70 12.18
N ALA A 113 -10.69 9.10 11.09
CA ALA A 113 -10.00 9.82 10.02
C ALA A 113 -10.94 10.80 9.31
N TRP A 114 -12.19 10.41 9.09
CA TRP A 114 -13.22 11.29 8.53
C TRP A 114 -13.52 12.48 9.45
N GLN A 115 -13.73 12.23 10.74
CA GLN A 115 -13.95 13.29 11.72
C GLN A 115 -12.74 14.24 11.84
N ALA A 116 -11.53 13.71 11.74
CA ALA A 116 -10.30 14.49 11.76
C ALA A 116 -10.00 15.21 10.43
N SER A 117 -10.87 15.09 9.42
CA SER A 117 -10.66 15.63 8.07
C SER A 117 -9.36 15.14 7.42
N PHE A 118 -8.96 13.90 7.69
CA PHE A 118 -7.82 13.28 7.04
C PHE A 118 -8.06 13.12 5.53
N GLY A 119 -6.98 13.04 4.76
CA GLY A 119 -7.06 12.84 3.32
C GLY A 119 -7.85 11.57 2.95
N TYR A 120 -8.47 11.58 1.78
CA TYR A 120 -9.35 10.50 1.29
C TYR A 120 -8.70 9.11 1.29
N TYR A 121 -7.37 9.02 1.32
CA TYR A 121 -6.62 7.76 1.41
C TYR A 121 -6.99 6.96 2.65
N TRP A 122 -7.11 7.62 3.81
CA TRP A 122 -7.50 7.03 5.09
C TRP A 122 -8.93 6.50 5.12
N LEU A 123 -9.75 6.89 4.13
CA LEU A 123 -11.11 6.40 3.98
C LEU A 123 -11.22 5.28 2.93
N ARG A 124 -10.26 5.21 2.02
CA ARG A 124 -10.40 4.38 0.82
C ARG A 124 -9.70 3.03 0.94
N TYR A 125 -8.56 2.96 1.60
CA TYR A 125 -7.70 1.78 1.55
C TYR A 125 -7.64 0.91 2.81
N PRO A 126 -7.96 1.37 4.03
CA PRO A 126 -7.76 0.57 5.25
C PRO A 126 -8.45 -0.80 5.22
N LEU A 127 -9.68 -0.86 4.68
CA LEU A 127 -10.43 -2.12 4.60
C LEU A 127 -9.77 -3.17 3.69
N CYS A 128 -8.93 -2.78 2.72
CA CYS A 128 -8.20 -3.74 1.89
C CYS A 128 -7.35 -4.70 2.73
N PHE A 129 -6.76 -4.22 3.81
CA PHE A 129 -6.01 -5.04 4.76
C PHE A 129 -6.91 -6.09 5.43
N SER A 130 -8.05 -5.67 5.97
CA SER A 130 -9.01 -6.56 6.65
C SER A 130 -9.60 -7.61 5.69
N VAL A 131 -9.88 -7.21 4.45
CA VAL A 131 -10.34 -8.12 3.39
C VAL A 131 -9.24 -9.11 2.99
N GLY A 132 -7.99 -8.65 2.87
CA GLY A 132 -6.84 -9.52 2.59
C GLY A 132 -6.62 -10.57 3.68
N VAL A 133 -6.73 -10.18 4.96
CA VAL A 133 -6.68 -11.13 6.10
C VAL A 133 -7.84 -12.12 6.05
N THR A 134 -9.04 -11.65 5.77
CA THR A 134 -10.23 -12.51 5.63
C THR A 134 -10.05 -13.51 4.50
N TYR A 135 -9.56 -13.05 3.35
CA TYR A 135 -9.25 -13.92 2.22
C TYR A 135 -8.22 -14.98 2.59
N ALA A 136 -7.13 -14.61 3.24
CA ALA A 136 -6.09 -15.56 3.64
C ALA A 136 -6.61 -16.67 4.57
N ILE A 137 -7.54 -16.32 5.47
CA ILE A 137 -8.17 -17.29 6.38
C ILE A 137 -9.13 -18.25 5.67
N TYR A 138 -9.94 -17.70 4.77
CA TYR A 138 -11.00 -18.43 4.07
C TYR A 138 -10.64 -18.82 2.63
N GLU A 139 -9.38 -18.68 2.23
CA GLU A 139 -8.89 -18.87 0.85
C GLU A 139 -9.40 -20.16 0.21
N ARG A 140 -9.32 -21.29 0.93
CA ARG A 140 -9.75 -22.59 0.40
C ARG A 140 -11.25 -22.65 0.10
N SER A 141 -12.07 -22.02 0.94
CA SER A 141 -13.53 -21.97 0.76
C SER A 141 -13.90 -21.08 -0.41
N ILE A 142 -13.32 -19.87 -0.45
CA ILE A 142 -13.52 -18.89 -1.52
C ILE A 142 -13.05 -19.47 -2.86
N TYR A 143 -11.87 -20.08 -2.88
CA TYR A 143 -11.34 -20.71 -4.09
C TYR A 143 -12.26 -21.84 -4.61
N LYS A 144 -12.78 -22.71 -3.73
CA LYS A 144 -13.70 -23.77 -4.12
C LYS A 144 -14.96 -23.22 -4.78
N GLN A 145 -15.54 -22.16 -4.22
CA GLN A 145 -16.72 -21.50 -4.78
C GLN A 145 -16.43 -20.86 -6.14
N ILE A 146 -15.36 -20.07 -6.23
CA ILE A 146 -14.97 -19.39 -7.48
C ILE A 146 -14.62 -20.40 -8.57
N LYS A 147 -13.98 -21.51 -8.23
CA LYS A 147 -13.67 -22.57 -9.19
C LYS A 147 -14.94 -23.20 -9.77
N SER A 148 -16.00 -23.40 -8.96
CA SER A 148 -17.31 -23.92 -9.41
C SER A 148 -18.03 -22.96 -10.36
N TYR A 149 -17.89 -21.64 -10.14
CA TYR A 149 -18.60 -20.61 -10.91
C TYR A 149 -17.66 -19.75 -11.77
N ARG A 150 -16.48 -20.27 -12.14
CA ARG A 150 -15.41 -19.50 -12.82
C ARG A 150 -15.85 -18.72 -14.06
N ILE A 151 -16.79 -19.28 -14.85
CA ILE A 151 -17.30 -18.62 -16.07
C ILE A 151 -18.17 -17.41 -15.69
N LEU A 152 -19.02 -17.54 -14.65
CA LEU A 152 -19.87 -16.47 -14.16
C LEU A 152 -19.07 -15.38 -13.41
N CYS A 153 -17.92 -15.74 -12.86
CA CYS A 153 -17.05 -14.77 -12.21
C CYS A 153 -16.35 -13.82 -13.20
N LEU A 154 -16.19 -14.21 -14.48
CA LEU A 154 -15.55 -13.35 -15.47
C LEU A 154 -16.32 -12.04 -15.74
N PRO A 155 -17.63 -12.05 -16.07
CA PRO A 155 -18.39 -10.81 -16.20
C PRO A 155 -18.43 -9.99 -14.91
N ALA A 156 -18.44 -10.64 -13.73
CA ALA A 156 -18.38 -9.93 -12.46
C ALA A 156 -17.04 -9.18 -12.28
N VAL A 157 -15.91 -9.78 -12.68
CA VAL A 157 -14.61 -9.09 -12.66
C VAL A 157 -14.59 -7.91 -13.62
N LEU A 158 -15.13 -8.07 -14.84
CA LEU A 158 -15.22 -6.97 -15.81
C LEU A 158 -16.10 -5.82 -15.28
N LEU A 159 -17.21 -6.14 -14.66
CA LEU A 159 -18.08 -5.15 -14.01
C LEU A 159 -17.34 -4.40 -12.88
N LEU A 160 -16.65 -5.13 -12.00
CA LEU A 160 -15.88 -4.54 -10.91
C LEU A 160 -14.73 -3.67 -11.43
N MET A 161 -14.07 -4.09 -12.53
CA MET A 161 -13.08 -3.24 -13.22
C MET A 161 -13.71 -1.96 -13.76
N GLY A 162 -14.88 -2.05 -14.40
CA GLY A 162 -15.62 -0.89 -14.89
C GLY A 162 -15.98 0.08 -13.78
N VAL A 163 -16.52 -0.44 -12.65
CA VAL A 163 -16.81 0.36 -11.45
C VAL A 163 -15.54 0.98 -10.87
N TYR A 164 -14.45 0.24 -10.81
CA TYR A 164 -13.15 0.76 -10.35
C TYR A 164 -12.67 1.93 -11.23
N ILE A 165 -12.60 1.73 -12.54
CA ILE A 165 -12.16 2.76 -13.50
C ILE A 165 -13.06 3.99 -13.42
N TRP A 166 -14.38 3.78 -13.45
CA TRP A 166 -15.33 4.86 -13.32
C TRP A 166 -15.18 5.64 -12.02
N SER A 167 -14.97 4.96 -10.90
CA SER A 167 -14.73 5.56 -9.59
C SER A 167 -13.45 6.43 -9.59
N VAL A 168 -12.39 5.99 -10.28
CA VAL A 168 -11.15 6.77 -10.40
C VAL A 168 -11.35 8.02 -11.26
N LEU A 169 -12.10 7.90 -12.36
CA LEU A 169 -12.31 9.00 -13.30
C LEU A 169 -13.29 10.06 -12.77
N THR A 170 -14.26 9.68 -11.93
CA THR A 170 -15.29 10.61 -11.41
C THR A 170 -14.94 11.23 -10.05
N PHE A 171 -13.83 10.81 -9.44
CA PHE A 171 -13.33 11.46 -8.23
C PHE A 171 -12.85 12.90 -8.56
N PRO A 172 -13.17 13.97 -7.77
CA PRO A 172 -13.64 13.99 -6.37
C PRO A 172 -15.15 14.18 -6.18
N ASN A 173 -15.96 14.22 -7.22
CA ASN A 173 -17.38 14.62 -7.16
C ASN A 173 -18.34 13.45 -6.81
N GLN A 174 -17.88 12.47 -6.04
CA GLN A 174 -18.67 11.29 -5.73
C GLN A 174 -19.61 11.51 -4.54
N SER A 175 -20.88 11.09 -4.71
CA SER A 175 -21.80 10.93 -3.60
C SER A 175 -21.30 9.82 -2.66
N ILE A 176 -21.75 9.83 -1.39
CA ILE A 176 -21.38 8.83 -0.39
C ILE A 176 -21.72 7.39 -0.84
N VAL A 177 -22.80 7.24 -1.61
CA VAL A 177 -23.21 5.95 -2.20
C VAL A 177 -22.19 5.47 -3.23
N LEU A 178 -21.69 6.34 -4.09
CA LEU A 178 -20.69 6.01 -5.10
C LEU A 178 -19.34 5.67 -4.45
N ILE A 179 -18.98 6.36 -3.37
CA ILE A 179 -17.81 6.01 -2.56
C ILE A 179 -17.95 4.59 -2.02
N PHE A 180 -19.12 4.23 -1.47
CA PHE A 180 -19.37 2.89 -0.95
C PHE A 180 -19.31 1.81 -2.04
N ILE A 181 -19.95 2.04 -3.19
CA ILE A 181 -19.90 1.11 -4.34
C ILE A 181 -18.46 0.94 -4.84
N SER A 182 -17.70 2.03 -4.92
CA SER A 182 -16.29 1.96 -5.33
C SER A 182 -15.45 1.14 -4.36
N HIS A 183 -15.71 1.21 -3.04
CA HIS A 183 -15.05 0.38 -2.05
C HIS A 183 -15.28 -1.12 -2.28
N LEU A 184 -16.51 -1.52 -2.64
CA LEU A 184 -16.78 -2.92 -2.99
C LEU A 184 -15.90 -3.39 -4.15
N ALA A 185 -15.74 -2.55 -5.19
CA ALA A 185 -14.86 -2.87 -6.32
C ALA A 185 -13.38 -2.96 -5.90
N TYR A 186 -12.89 -2.03 -5.07
CA TYR A 186 -11.51 -2.06 -4.55
C TYR A 186 -11.19 -3.34 -3.78
N PHE A 187 -12.16 -3.89 -3.04
CA PHE A 187 -11.95 -5.09 -2.23
C PHE A 187 -12.17 -6.37 -3.00
N ALA A 188 -13.26 -6.42 -3.76
CA ALA A 188 -13.65 -7.64 -4.45
C ALA A 188 -12.73 -7.96 -5.63
N LEU A 189 -12.29 -6.94 -6.37
CA LEU A 189 -11.50 -7.11 -7.58
C LEU A 189 -10.18 -7.86 -7.35
N PRO A 190 -9.29 -7.48 -6.40
CA PRO A 190 -8.06 -8.23 -6.14
C PRO A 190 -8.31 -9.66 -5.67
N VAL A 191 -9.33 -9.88 -4.83
CA VAL A 191 -9.70 -11.21 -4.33
C VAL A 191 -10.17 -12.09 -5.49
N MET A 192 -11.07 -11.57 -6.33
CA MET A 192 -11.61 -12.31 -7.47
C MET A 192 -10.55 -12.59 -8.52
N LEU A 193 -9.69 -11.63 -8.85
CA LEU A 193 -8.57 -11.80 -9.79
C LEU A 193 -7.61 -12.88 -9.30
N THR A 194 -7.24 -12.85 -8.01
CA THR A 194 -6.35 -13.85 -7.41
C THR A 194 -6.97 -15.24 -7.46
N ALA A 195 -8.23 -15.37 -7.06
CA ALA A 195 -8.91 -16.65 -7.03
C ALA A 195 -9.21 -17.20 -8.44
N LEU A 196 -9.54 -16.35 -9.41
CA LEU A 196 -9.71 -16.74 -10.81
C LEU A 196 -8.40 -17.17 -11.45
N SER A 197 -7.31 -16.44 -11.21
CA SER A 197 -5.99 -16.80 -11.74
C SER A 197 -5.57 -18.20 -11.26
N LYS A 198 -5.83 -18.53 -10.00
CA LYS A 198 -5.65 -19.88 -9.46
C LYS A 198 -6.60 -20.89 -10.10
N ALA A 199 -7.89 -20.55 -10.26
CA ALA A 199 -8.90 -21.46 -10.81
C ALA A 199 -8.64 -21.85 -12.27
N TRP A 200 -7.98 -21.00 -13.02
CA TRP A 200 -7.58 -21.26 -14.42
C TRP A 200 -6.15 -21.78 -14.57
N GLY A 201 -5.44 -22.07 -13.47
CA GLY A 201 -4.06 -22.52 -13.48
C GLY A 201 -3.07 -21.47 -13.99
N MET A 202 -3.48 -20.20 -14.06
CA MET A 202 -2.61 -19.11 -14.53
C MET A 202 -1.43 -18.90 -13.58
N THR A 203 -1.63 -19.16 -12.29
CA THR A 203 -0.55 -19.13 -11.31
C THR A 203 0.54 -20.15 -11.62
N ASP A 204 0.18 -21.37 -11.99
CA ASP A 204 1.16 -22.40 -12.34
C ASP A 204 1.86 -22.09 -13.66
N LEU A 205 1.10 -21.58 -14.64
CA LEU A 205 1.66 -21.11 -15.91
C LEU A 205 2.59 -19.91 -15.71
N PHE A 206 2.20 -18.97 -14.85
CA PHE A 206 3.01 -17.80 -14.52
C PHE A 206 4.26 -18.21 -13.75
N MET A 207 4.16 -19.11 -12.79
CA MET A 207 5.31 -19.64 -12.04
C MET A 207 6.29 -20.39 -12.97
N ARG A 208 5.79 -21.18 -13.91
CA ARG A 208 6.66 -21.83 -14.92
C ARG A 208 7.36 -20.82 -15.81
N ARG A 209 6.68 -19.73 -16.22
CA ARG A 209 7.25 -18.63 -17.00
C ARG A 209 8.08 -17.65 -16.17
N ALA A 210 7.90 -17.62 -14.85
CA ALA A 210 8.67 -16.76 -13.95
C ALA A 210 10.18 -17.08 -13.94
N TYR A 211 10.57 -18.27 -14.41
CA TYR A 211 11.98 -18.60 -14.66
C TYR A 211 12.51 -18.02 -15.97
N GLY A 212 11.66 -17.39 -16.80
CA GLY A 212 12.09 -16.64 -17.99
C GLY A 212 12.50 -15.20 -17.64
N PRO A 213 13.11 -14.47 -18.61
CA PRO A 213 13.61 -13.11 -18.36
C PRO A 213 12.53 -12.11 -17.90
N VAL A 214 11.31 -12.22 -18.44
CA VAL A 214 10.18 -11.36 -18.05
C VAL A 214 9.74 -11.64 -16.59
N GLY A 215 9.63 -12.92 -16.22
CA GLY A 215 9.25 -13.29 -14.86
C GLY A 215 10.32 -12.88 -13.85
N SER A 216 11.59 -13.04 -14.19
CA SER A 216 12.72 -12.59 -13.37
C SER A 216 12.69 -11.06 -13.17
N ALA A 217 12.41 -10.30 -14.22
CA ALA A 217 12.27 -8.84 -14.16
C ALA A 217 11.10 -8.41 -13.27
N LEU A 218 9.93 -9.09 -13.39
CA LEU A 218 8.76 -8.80 -12.54
C LEU A 218 9.01 -9.15 -11.08
N MET A 219 9.66 -10.27 -10.80
CA MET A 219 10.04 -10.62 -9.41
C MET A 219 11.05 -9.63 -8.83
N TRP A 220 12.01 -9.17 -9.66
CA TRP A 220 12.96 -8.15 -9.25
C TRP A 220 12.26 -6.81 -8.94
N LEU A 221 11.36 -6.33 -9.82
CA LEU A 221 10.54 -5.13 -9.60
C LEU A 221 9.67 -5.26 -8.34
N GLY A 222 9.03 -6.42 -8.16
CA GLY A 222 8.27 -6.71 -6.94
C GLY A 222 9.15 -6.65 -5.68
N GLY A 223 10.40 -7.08 -5.79
CA GLY A 223 11.37 -7.06 -4.69
C GLY A 223 11.82 -5.66 -4.26
N ILE A 224 11.67 -4.63 -5.10
CA ILE A 224 12.00 -3.23 -4.82
C ILE A 224 10.77 -2.32 -4.80
N SER A 225 9.57 -2.88 -4.79
CA SER A 225 8.31 -2.14 -4.97
C SER A 225 8.05 -1.14 -3.84
N LEU A 226 8.41 -1.47 -2.60
CA LEU A 226 8.26 -0.57 -1.45
C LEU A 226 9.18 0.64 -1.58
N GLU A 227 10.44 0.42 -1.91
CA GLU A 227 11.43 1.47 -2.12
C GLU A 227 11.03 2.37 -3.28
N THR A 228 10.56 1.76 -4.39
CA THR A 228 10.02 2.50 -5.55
C THR A 228 8.83 3.36 -5.14
N TYR A 229 7.88 2.80 -4.38
CA TYR A 229 6.72 3.53 -3.90
C TYR A 229 7.10 4.71 -3.00
N LEU A 230 8.05 4.54 -2.09
CA LEU A 230 8.46 5.60 -1.17
C LEU A 230 9.34 6.68 -1.84
N LEU A 231 10.12 6.33 -2.87
CA LEU A 231 10.99 7.29 -3.55
C LEU A 231 10.29 8.12 -4.62
N HIS A 232 9.23 7.60 -5.25
CA HIS A 232 8.69 8.25 -6.45
C HIS A 232 8.27 9.70 -6.21
N MET A 233 7.63 10.02 -5.08
CA MET A 233 7.20 11.39 -4.77
C MET A 233 8.37 12.34 -4.54
N SER A 234 9.47 11.85 -3.96
CA SER A 234 10.70 12.64 -3.81
C SER A 234 11.26 13.05 -5.17
N PHE A 235 11.33 12.13 -6.14
CA PHE A 235 11.78 12.45 -7.51
C PHE A 235 10.77 13.26 -8.31
N VAL A 236 9.47 12.99 -8.16
CA VAL A 236 8.39 13.79 -8.76
C VAL A 236 8.55 15.26 -8.37
N ASN A 237 8.74 15.54 -7.08
CA ASN A 237 8.90 16.89 -6.56
C ASN A 237 10.24 17.50 -6.97
N PHE A 238 11.32 16.73 -6.93
CA PHE A 238 12.67 17.21 -7.26
C PHE A 238 12.78 17.67 -8.72
N PHE A 239 12.32 16.87 -9.68
CA PHE A 239 12.38 17.19 -11.11
C PHE A 239 11.35 18.25 -11.57
N ARG A 240 10.54 18.77 -10.65
CA ARG A 240 9.66 19.94 -10.81
C ARG A 240 10.05 21.10 -9.90
N SER A 241 11.23 21.00 -9.26
CA SER A 241 11.74 22.03 -8.37
C SER A 241 12.37 23.21 -9.13
N PRO A 242 12.61 24.37 -8.47
CA PRO A 242 13.28 25.51 -9.10
C PRO A 242 14.68 25.22 -9.61
N VAL A 243 15.41 24.27 -8.99
CA VAL A 243 16.79 23.91 -9.38
C VAL A 243 16.82 23.01 -10.61
N VAL A 244 15.86 22.07 -10.70
CA VAL A 244 15.83 21.10 -11.81
C VAL A 244 14.41 20.99 -12.35
N TYR A 245 14.06 21.83 -13.31
CA TYR A 245 12.74 21.85 -13.91
C TYR A 245 12.72 21.22 -15.31
N ILE A 246 12.09 20.07 -15.44
CA ILE A 246 11.93 19.39 -16.74
C ILE A 246 10.60 19.81 -17.37
N GLN A 247 10.64 20.63 -18.44
CA GLN A 247 9.45 21.13 -19.11
C GLN A 247 8.70 20.06 -19.90
N SER A 248 9.42 19.21 -20.64
CA SER A 248 8.84 18.16 -21.47
C SER A 248 8.15 17.08 -20.63
N PRO A 249 6.83 16.85 -20.79
CA PRO A 249 6.11 15.82 -20.02
C PRO A 249 6.67 14.41 -20.24
N LEU A 250 7.04 14.06 -21.48
CA LEU A 250 7.58 12.76 -21.83
C LEU A 250 8.97 12.55 -21.20
N LEU A 251 9.85 13.53 -21.33
CA LEU A 251 11.19 13.48 -20.73
C LEU A 251 11.08 13.39 -19.21
N TYR A 252 10.19 14.19 -18.62
CA TYR A 252 9.91 14.15 -17.17
C TYR A 252 9.49 12.76 -16.71
N LEU A 253 8.54 12.12 -17.36
CA LEU A 253 8.11 10.77 -17.02
C LEU A 253 9.28 9.78 -17.11
N VAL A 254 10.02 9.78 -18.21
CA VAL A 254 11.17 8.87 -18.40
C VAL A 254 12.20 9.06 -17.30
N VAL A 255 12.57 10.31 -17.01
CA VAL A 255 13.58 10.61 -15.98
C VAL A 255 13.10 10.23 -14.59
N VAL A 256 11.86 10.57 -14.22
CA VAL A 256 11.28 10.23 -12.90
C VAL A 256 11.23 8.72 -12.70
N TYR A 257 10.70 7.96 -13.68
CA TYR A 257 10.61 6.50 -13.56
C TYR A 257 12.00 5.86 -13.49
N THR A 258 12.92 6.28 -14.34
CA THR A 258 14.29 5.73 -14.38
C THR A 258 15.01 6.04 -13.06
N ALA A 259 14.98 7.27 -12.59
CA ALA A 259 15.60 7.69 -11.33
C ALA A 259 14.98 6.95 -10.13
N THR A 260 13.65 6.78 -10.12
CA THR A 260 12.94 6.08 -9.05
C THR A 260 13.34 4.61 -8.99
N ILE A 261 13.30 3.90 -10.12
CA ILE A 261 13.65 2.46 -10.18
C ILE A 261 15.13 2.26 -9.83
N PHE A 262 16.01 3.09 -10.39
CA PHE A 262 17.44 3.00 -10.12
C PHE A 262 17.77 3.33 -8.66
N GLY A 263 17.21 4.41 -8.12
CA GLY A 263 17.36 4.78 -6.72
C GLY A 263 16.82 3.71 -5.77
N ALA A 264 15.62 3.16 -6.07
CA ALA A 264 15.04 2.04 -5.31
C ALA A 264 15.92 0.80 -5.33
N TYR A 265 16.50 0.47 -6.48
CA TYR A 265 17.46 -0.64 -6.60
C TYR A 265 18.69 -0.45 -5.75
N LEU A 266 19.31 0.73 -5.81
CA LEU A 266 20.49 1.05 -5.01
C LEU A 266 20.19 0.94 -3.51
N ILE A 267 19.08 1.55 -3.07
CA ILE A 267 18.65 1.52 -1.67
C ILE A 267 18.35 0.08 -1.24
N ALA A 268 17.58 -0.69 -2.02
CA ALA A 268 17.28 -2.07 -1.70
C ALA A 268 18.54 -2.94 -1.61
N ARG A 269 19.54 -2.68 -2.44
CA ARG A 269 20.81 -3.39 -2.41
C ARG A 269 21.63 -3.07 -1.17
N TYR A 270 21.77 -1.79 -0.82
CA TYR A 270 22.64 -1.34 0.27
C TYR A 270 21.95 -1.38 1.63
N LEU A 271 20.68 -0.99 1.73
CA LEU A 271 19.96 -1.03 3.00
C LEU A 271 19.64 -2.44 3.47
N ARG A 272 19.43 -3.41 2.55
CA ARG A 272 19.25 -4.81 2.97
C ARG A 272 20.48 -5.35 3.71
N VAL A 273 21.65 -4.83 3.43
CA VAL A 273 22.87 -5.17 4.17
C VAL A 273 22.83 -4.54 5.57
N LEU A 274 22.38 -3.28 5.69
CA LEU A 274 22.29 -2.55 6.97
C LEU A 274 21.11 -2.99 7.85
N VAL A 275 20.02 -3.46 7.26
CA VAL A 275 18.82 -3.89 8.00
C VAL A 275 18.87 -5.36 8.42
N ARG A 276 19.74 -6.18 7.77
CA ARG A 276 19.96 -7.59 8.14
C ARG A 276 21.07 -7.77 9.18
N ALA A 277 21.90 -6.77 9.37
CA ALA A 277 22.83 -6.67 10.50
C ALA A 277 22.14 -6.06 11.73
#